data_967a5cec6d3653c8f234598f808e5c77
#
_entry.id   967a5cec6d3653c8f234598f808e5c77
#
_cell.length_a   1.000
_cell.length_b   1.000
_cell.length_c   1.000
_cell.angle_alpha   90.00
_cell.angle_beta   90.00
_cell.angle_gamma   90.00
#
_symmetry.space_group_name_H-M   'P 1'
#
loop_
_entity.id
_entity.type
_entity.pdbx_description
1 polymer ?
#
loop_
_entity_poly.entity_id
_entity_poly.type
_entity_poly.pdbx_seq_one_letter_code
_entity_poly.pdbx_strand_id
1 'polypeptide(L)'
;MKKQAHVISHSHWDREWYLPYEKHHCLEVEFMDRLLDTMERDPDFKSFHLDGQTIMLDDYLQVRPEKKELVEKLVKEKRLYIGPWYILQDEWLTGSESNLRNLETGMREAARYGNVSKVGYFPDSFGNMGQAPQILLDAGIDCAAFGRGVKPTGFNNEVAENDNFTSQYSEMFWESPDGSRILGVLFANWYNNGMEVPAEPEEARKYWEEKLAGAMKFASTDHLLFMNGCDHQPVQTDLSQALMTASELFPDITFIHSNFMDYCRCLKEEHKEDLAVIKGELRSQETDGWYTLANTASARIYLKQMNARCEALFVRAAEPPWLMNGERNTLMICWPTAGKR
;
A
#
# COMPACT_ATOMS: atom_id res chain seq x y z
N MET A 1 -28.37 0.58 5.14
CA MET A 1 -27.73 1.79 4.50
C MET A 1 -27.39 1.46 3.05
N LYS A 2 -27.18 2.45 2.19
CA LYS A 2 -26.68 2.20 0.83
C LYS A 2 -25.23 1.73 0.93
N LYS A 3 -24.85 0.73 0.15
CA LYS A 3 -23.43 0.33 0.05
C LYS A 3 -22.60 1.43 -0.59
N GLN A 4 -21.36 1.57 -0.14
CA GLN A 4 -20.41 2.57 -0.59
C GLN A 4 -19.24 1.89 -1.28
N ALA A 5 -19.04 2.15 -2.55
CA ALA A 5 -17.93 1.65 -3.34
C ALA A 5 -16.78 2.66 -3.29
N HIS A 6 -15.77 2.39 -2.47
CA HIS A 6 -14.55 3.17 -2.37
C HIS A 6 -13.59 2.74 -3.48
N VAL A 7 -13.45 3.57 -4.50
CA VAL A 7 -12.50 3.35 -5.59
C VAL A 7 -11.24 4.14 -5.27
N ILE A 8 -10.12 3.45 -5.09
CA ILE A 8 -8.83 4.04 -4.72
C ILE A 8 -7.87 3.90 -5.89
N SER A 9 -7.53 5.01 -6.54
CA SER A 9 -6.52 5.03 -7.60
C SER A 9 -5.13 4.85 -7.01
N HIS A 10 -4.35 3.93 -7.58
CA HIS A 10 -2.99 3.63 -7.18
C HIS A 10 -2.19 3.02 -8.34
N SER A 11 -0.89 2.83 -8.13
CA SER A 11 -0.05 1.96 -8.94
C SER A 11 0.97 1.32 -8.02
N HIS A 12 1.11 -0.01 -8.04
CA HIS A 12 2.21 -0.67 -7.36
C HIS A 12 3.48 -0.49 -8.18
N TRP A 13 4.56 0.00 -7.55
CA TRP A 13 5.76 0.40 -8.27
C TRP A 13 7.01 -0.28 -7.71
N ASP A 14 7.45 -1.34 -8.41
CA ASP A 14 8.76 -1.91 -8.23
C ASP A 14 9.79 -1.03 -8.92
N ARG A 15 10.81 -0.57 -8.18
CA ARG A 15 11.91 0.23 -8.76
C ARG A 15 12.80 -0.60 -9.68
N GLU A 16 12.84 -1.92 -9.47
CA GLU A 16 13.56 -2.90 -10.29
C GLU A 16 12.83 -4.24 -10.20
N TRP A 17 12.38 -4.78 -11.33
CA TRP A 17 11.69 -6.05 -11.44
C TRP A 17 12.05 -6.77 -12.75
N TYR A 18 11.17 -6.76 -13.75
CA TYR A 18 11.43 -7.32 -15.07
C TYR A 18 12.28 -6.41 -15.97
N LEU A 19 12.46 -5.15 -15.62
CA LEU A 19 13.38 -4.21 -16.21
C LEU A 19 14.40 -3.73 -15.17
N PRO A 20 15.62 -3.35 -15.57
CA PRO A 20 16.57 -2.71 -14.66
C PRO A 20 16.09 -1.33 -14.22
N TYR A 21 16.58 -0.89 -13.05
CA TYR A 21 16.18 0.35 -12.38
C TYR A 21 16.04 1.56 -13.33
N GLU A 22 17.04 1.86 -14.14
CA GLU A 22 17.00 3.03 -15.03
C GLU A 22 15.85 3.01 -16.04
N LYS A 23 15.43 1.83 -16.49
CA LYS A 23 14.28 1.69 -17.38
C LYS A 23 12.97 1.88 -16.64
N HIS A 24 12.84 1.31 -15.45
CA HIS A 24 11.68 1.55 -14.59
C HIS A 24 11.59 3.02 -14.18
N HIS A 25 12.72 3.67 -13.89
CA HIS A 25 12.77 5.09 -13.56
C HIS A 25 12.28 5.97 -14.72
N CYS A 26 12.66 5.66 -15.96
CA CYS A 26 12.10 6.37 -17.13
C CYS A 26 10.58 6.24 -17.21
N LEU A 27 10.05 5.02 -17.01
CA LEU A 27 8.61 4.78 -16.99
C LEU A 27 7.91 5.48 -15.81
N GLU A 28 8.58 5.55 -14.65
CA GLU A 28 8.08 6.27 -13.49
C GLU A 28 7.93 7.78 -13.77
N VAL A 29 8.90 8.38 -14.42
CA VAL A 29 8.83 9.80 -14.79
C VAL A 29 7.65 10.05 -15.75
N GLU A 30 7.45 9.20 -16.75
CA GLU A 30 6.29 9.29 -17.66
C GLU A 30 4.96 9.10 -16.92
N PHE A 31 4.90 8.14 -16.02
CA PHE A 31 3.74 7.88 -15.18
C PHE A 31 3.41 9.09 -14.31
N MET A 32 4.40 9.64 -13.60
CA MET A 32 4.22 10.80 -12.73
C MET A 32 3.84 12.06 -13.50
N ASP A 33 4.44 12.32 -14.64
CA ASP A 33 4.06 13.43 -15.52
C ASP A 33 2.57 13.31 -15.90
N ARG A 34 2.12 12.12 -16.32
CA ARG A 34 0.72 11.85 -16.66
C ARG A 34 -0.23 11.97 -15.46
N LEU A 35 0.17 11.47 -14.30
CA LEU A 35 -0.61 11.57 -13.06
C LEU A 35 -0.84 13.02 -12.68
N LEU A 36 0.23 13.81 -12.60
CA LEU A 36 0.15 15.22 -12.21
C LEU A 36 -0.68 16.04 -13.20
N ASP A 37 -0.49 15.80 -14.51
CA ASP A 37 -1.30 16.41 -15.56
C ASP A 37 -2.79 16.07 -15.42
N THR A 38 -3.12 14.81 -15.11
CA THR A 38 -4.50 14.38 -14.87
C THR A 38 -5.10 15.10 -13.68
N MET A 39 -4.37 15.18 -12.57
CA MET A 39 -4.83 15.85 -11.35
C MET A 39 -4.99 17.36 -11.52
N GLU A 40 -4.20 18.00 -12.38
CA GLU A 40 -4.37 19.43 -12.70
C GLU A 40 -5.56 19.71 -13.59
N ARG A 41 -5.81 18.84 -14.59
CA ARG A 41 -6.88 19.03 -15.59
C ARG A 41 -8.25 18.60 -15.11
N ASP A 42 -8.32 17.58 -14.26
CA ASP A 42 -9.57 17.04 -13.76
C ASP A 42 -9.71 17.26 -12.24
N PRO A 43 -10.51 18.25 -11.81
CA PRO A 43 -10.79 18.49 -10.40
C PRO A 43 -11.66 17.39 -9.76
N ASP A 44 -12.30 16.54 -10.57
CA ASP A 44 -13.09 15.41 -10.10
C ASP A 44 -12.27 14.14 -9.93
N PHE A 45 -11.05 14.09 -10.46
CA PHE A 45 -10.05 13.13 -10.06
C PHE A 45 -9.56 13.45 -8.64
N LYS A 46 -10.23 12.88 -7.63
CA LYS A 46 -10.14 13.37 -6.23
C LYS A 46 -8.82 13.02 -5.56
N SER A 47 -8.30 11.80 -5.77
CA SER A 47 -7.10 11.37 -5.06
C SER A 47 -6.33 10.27 -5.79
N PHE A 48 -5.05 10.17 -5.47
CA PHE A 48 -4.19 9.06 -5.88
C PHE A 48 -3.31 8.59 -4.71
N HIS A 49 -3.21 7.29 -4.50
CA HIS A 49 -2.32 6.67 -3.52
C HIS A 49 -1.01 6.26 -4.19
N LEU A 50 0.07 6.96 -3.86
CA LEU A 50 1.40 6.75 -4.44
C LEU A 50 2.09 5.58 -3.73
N ASP A 51 1.56 4.39 -3.92
CA ASP A 51 2.08 3.09 -3.49
C ASP A 51 2.59 3.00 -2.02
N GLY A 52 2.15 3.92 -1.16
CA GLY A 52 2.59 3.92 0.24
C GLY A 52 4.07 4.24 0.46
N GLN A 53 4.80 4.69 -0.56
CA GLN A 53 6.24 4.97 -0.49
C GLN A 53 6.58 6.39 -0.96
N THR A 54 7.62 6.99 -0.35
CA THR A 54 8.03 8.35 -0.68
C THR A 54 9.22 8.42 -1.64
N ILE A 55 9.99 7.33 -1.79
CA ILE A 55 11.16 7.27 -2.66
C ILE A 55 10.85 7.61 -4.12
N MET A 56 9.64 7.31 -4.59
CA MET A 56 9.18 7.70 -5.92
C MET A 56 9.26 9.20 -6.16
N LEU A 57 9.03 10.02 -5.12
CA LEU A 57 9.19 11.48 -5.25
C LEU A 57 10.66 11.90 -5.35
N ASP A 58 11.58 11.19 -4.66
CA ASP A 58 13.01 11.43 -4.82
C ASP A 58 13.47 11.12 -6.24
N ASP A 59 13.04 9.97 -6.79
CA ASP A 59 13.37 9.53 -8.12
C ASP A 59 12.77 10.48 -9.18
N TYR A 60 11.50 10.82 -9.07
CA TYR A 60 10.82 11.72 -9.99
C TYR A 60 11.41 13.15 -9.96
N LEU A 61 11.56 13.75 -8.78
CA LEU A 61 12.04 15.14 -8.65
C LEU A 61 13.52 15.31 -8.96
N GLN A 62 14.28 14.23 -9.05
CA GLN A 62 15.63 14.24 -9.59
C GLN A 62 15.64 14.63 -11.08
N VAL A 63 14.60 14.25 -11.82
CA VAL A 63 14.42 14.52 -13.25
C VAL A 63 13.53 15.72 -13.50
N ARG A 64 12.55 15.97 -12.65
CA ARG A 64 11.53 17.04 -12.77
C ARG A 64 11.51 17.96 -11.54
N PRO A 65 12.62 18.61 -11.18
CA PRO A 65 12.67 19.45 -9.97
C PRO A 65 11.66 20.60 -9.99
N GLU A 66 11.25 21.07 -11.18
CA GLU A 66 10.24 22.10 -11.38
C GLU A 66 8.83 21.68 -10.94
N LYS A 67 8.56 20.40 -10.82
CA LYS A 67 7.25 19.87 -10.39
C LYS A 67 7.08 19.83 -8.87
N LYS A 68 8.11 20.17 -8.09
CA LYS A 68 8.10 20.06 -6.63
C LYS A 68 6.95 20.85 -5.99
N GLU A 69 6.72 22.08 -6.39
CA GLU A 69 5.65 22.92 -5.83
C GLU A 69 4.26 22.33 -6.10
N LEU A 70 4.05 21.75 -7.28
CA LEU A 70 2.80 21.07 -7.64
C LEU A 70 2.60 19.82 -6.76
N VAL A 71 3.62 18.99 -6.59
CA VAL A 71 3.57 17.81 -5.71
C VAL A 71 3.22 18.23 -4.28
N GLU A 72 3.91 19.21 -3.71
CA GLU A 72 3.63 19.73 -2.36
C GLU A 72 2.19 20.25 -2.24
N LYS A 73 1.69 20.97 -3.25
CA LYS A 73 0.31 21.45 -3.29
C LYS A 73 -0.68 20.29 -3.21
N LEU A 74 -0.55 19.29 -4.09
CA LEU A 74 -1.45 18.14 -4.16
C LEU A 74 -1.42 17.28 -2.88
N VAL A 75 -0.25 17.13 -2.24
CA VAL A 75 -0.12 16.44 -0.96
C VAL A 75 -0.84 17.20 0.16
N LYS A 76 -0.63 18.53 0.25
CA LYS A 76 -1.30 19.40 1.23
C LYS A 76 -2.83 19.43 1.04
N GLU A 77 -3.30 19.41 -0.21
CA GLU A 77 -4.71 19.33 -0.56
C GLU A 77 -5.32 17.94 -0.34
N LYS A 78 -4.52 16.95 0.08
CA LYS A 78 -4.92 15.54 0.25
C LYS A 78 -5.48 14.91 -1.04
N ARG A 79 -4.92 15.29 -2.16
CA ARG A 79 -5.19 14.71 -3.47
C ARG A 79 -4.12 13.69 -3.86
N LEU A 80 -2.86 13.89 -3.45
CA LEU A 80 -1.78 12.91 -3.57
C LEU A 80 -1.42 12.38 -2.18
N TYR A 81 -1.65 11.09 -1.94
CA TYR A 81 -1.33 10.40 -0.70
C TYR A 81 0.01 9.67 -0.81
N ILE A 82 0.94 9.98 0.09
CA ILE A 82 2.32 9.47 0.11
C ILE A 82 2.68 8.90 1.47
N GLY A 83 3.63 7.97 1.51
CA GLY A 83 4.04 7.27 2.73
C GLY A 83 3.00 6.22 3.20
N PRO A 84 3.20 5.56 4.33
CA PRO A 84 4.11 5.94 5.42
C PRO A 84 5.57 5.50 5.23
N TRP A 85 5.84 4.59 4.30
CA TRP A 85 7.17 4.04 4.07
C TRP A 85 8.06 5.00 3.25
N TYR A 86 9.37 4.90 3.43
CA TYR A 86 10.31 5.48 2.48
C TYR A 86 10.35 4.66 1.20
N ILE A 87 10.46 3.32 1.34
CA ILE A 87 10.39 2.34 0.26
C ILE A 87 9.62 1.11 0.75
N LEU A 88 8.83 0.48 -0.10
CA LEU A 88 8.24 -0.81 0.22
C LEU A 88 9.32 -1.86 0.39
N GLN A 89 9.23 -2.64 1.45
CA GLN A 89 10.20 -3.66 1.83
C GLN A 89 9.55 -5.05 1.92
N ASP A 90 10.37 -6.07 1.75
CA ASP A 90 10.09 -7.41 2.24
C ASP A 90 10.64 -7.54 3.66
N GLU A 91 9.78 -7.48 4.67
CA GLU A 91 10.15 -7.40 6.08
C GLU A 91 11.00 -8.58 6.56
N TRP A 92 10.95 -9.72 5.86
CA TRP A 92 11.76 -10.90 6.15
C TRP A 92 13.19 -10.84 5.61
N LEU A 93 13.48 -9.94 4.70
CA LEU A 93 14.79 -9.78 4.06
C LEU A 93 15.57 -8.58 4.61
N THR A 94 14.92 -7.75 5.42
CA THR A 94 15.50 -6.56 6.04
C THR A 94 15.60 -6.73 7.56
N GLY A 95 16.59 -6.09 8.18
CA GLY A 95 16.76 -6.11 9.62
C GLY A 95 15.68 -5.29 10.34
N SER A 96 15.42 -5.60 11.62
CA SER A 96 14.40 -4.92 12.42
C SER A 96 14.63 -3.40 12.47
N GLU A 97 15.88 -2.97 12.66
CA GLU A 97 16.26 -1.55 12.66
C GLU A 97 16.02 -0.90 11.29
N SER A 98 16.27 -1.63 10.20
CA SER A 98 16.01 -1.14 8.84
C SER A 98 14.53 -0.89 8.61
N ASN A 99 13.65 -1.78 9.09
CA ASN A 99 12.20 -1.61 8.98
C ASN A 99 11.71 -0.39 9.78
N LEU A 100 12.20 -0.19 11.01
CA LEU A 100 11.86 0.99 11.82
C LEU A 100 12.31 2.29 11.15
N ARG A 101 13.56 2.34 10.66
CA ARG A 101 14.11 3.53 9.99
C ARG A 101 13.44 3.81 8.65
N ASN A 102 13.00 2.77 7.95
CA ASN A 102 12.23 2.91 6.74
C ASN A 102 10.90 3.65 7.00
N LEU A 103 10.17 3.23 8.03
CA LEU A 103 8.94 3.89 8.47
C LEU A 103 9.21 5.34 8.94
N GLU A 104 10.18 5.53 9.82
CA GLU A 104 10.55 6.86 10.35
C GLU A 104 10.94 7.82 9.21
N THR A 105 11.74 7.34 8.25
CA THR A 105 12.18 8.15 7.12
C THR A 105 11.00 8.49 6.21
N GLY A 106 10.17 7.53 5.84
CA GLY A 106 9.01 7.76 5.00
C GLY A 106 8.02 8.75 5.62
N MET A 107 7.70 8.59 6.90
CA MET A 107 6.83 9.52 7.62
C MET A 107 7.42 10.95 7.68
N ARG A 108 8.72 11.06 7.94
CA ARG A 108 9.41 12.35 7.98
C ARG A 108 9.43 13.01 6.59
N GLU A 109 9.75 12.28 5.54
CA GLU A 109 9.74 12.81 4.18
C GLU A 109 8.32 13.22 3.76
N ALA A 110 7.32 12.38 3.99
CA ALA A 110 5.92 12.70 3.69
C ALA A 110 5.44 13.97 4.44
N ALA A 111 5.83 14.12 5.71
CA ALA A 111 5.50 15.30 6.50
C ALA A 111 6.09 16.60 5.92
N ARG A 112 7.25 16.54 5.27
CA ARG A 112 7.85 17.70 4.58
C ARG A 112 7.01 18.20 3.41
N TYR A 113 6.31 17.30 2.73
CA TYR A 113 5.35 17.64 1.67
C TYR A 113 4.00 18.12 2.22
N GLY A 114 3.70 17.89 3.50
CA GLY A 114 2.56 18.46 4.22
C GLY A 114 1.49 17.50 4.69
N ASN A 115 1.54 16.22 4.30
CA ASN A 115 0.62 15.18 4.78
C ASN A 115 1.27 13.80 4.72
N VAL A 116 0.89 12.92 5.66
CA VAL A 116 1.35 11.53 5.72
C VAL A 116 0.15 10.60 5.61
N SER A 117 0.19 9.64 4.70
CA SER A 117 -0.79 8.56 4.67
C SER A 117 -0.54 7.65 5.87
N LYS A 118 -1.48 7.64 6.83
CA LYS A 118 -1.38 6.83 8.06
C LYS A 118 -2.12 5.51 7.91
N VAL A 119 -1.67 4.70 6.97
CA VAL A 119 -2.14 3.32 6.76
C VAL A 119 -0.92 2.44 6.56
N GLY A 120 -0.79 1.37 7.31
CA GLY A 120 0.20 0.33 7.04
C GLY A 120 -0.11 -0.29 5.69
N TYR A 121 0.79 -0.16 4.72
CA TYR A 121 0.52 -0.58 3.35
C TYR A 121 1.53 -1.62 2.90
N PHE A 122 1.03 -2.83 2.61
CA PHE A 122 1.81 -4.01 2.26
C PHE A 122 1.17 -4.72 1.06
N PRO A 123 1.13 -4.08 -0.12
CA PRO A 123 0.33 -4.58 -1.25
C PRO A 123 0.85 -5.91 -1.75
N ASP A 124 2.17 -6.05 -1.91
CA ASP A 124 2.81 -7.21 -2.48
C ASP A 124 3.95 -7.78 -1.62
N SER A 125 4.09 -7.35 -0.38
CA SER A 125 5.13 -7.85 0.54
C SER A 125 5.04 -9.36 0.71
N PHE A 126 6.17 -10.05 0.59
CA PHE A 126 6.24 -11.52 0.62
C PHE A 126 6.16 -12.09 2.04
N GLY A 127 5.11 -11.69 2.72
CA GLY A 127 4.83 -11.90 4.13
C GLY A 127 5.23 -10.71 4.99
N ASN A 128 4.65 -10.64 6.20
CA ASN A 128 4.85 -9.53 7.11
C ASN A 128 5.23 -10.02 8.51
N MET A 129 6.06 -9.27 9.22
CA MET A 129 6.52 -9.63 10.55
C MET A 129 5.41 -9.47 11.60
N GLY A 130 5.42 -10.31 12.62
CA GLY A 130 4.41 -10.30 13.66
C GLY A 130 4.39 -9.04 14.52
N GLN A 131 5.47 -8.26 14.55
CA GLN A 131 5.55 -6.98 15.27
C GLN A 131 5.04 -5.79 14.45
N ALA A 132 4.68 -5.94 13.18
CA ALA A 132 4.20 -4.84 12.36
C ALA A 132 3.03 -4.06 12.99
N PRO A 133 1.99 -4.68 13.59
CA PRO A 133 0.94 -3.94 14.27
C PRO A 133 1.43 -3.04 15.41
N GLN A 134 2.33 -3.52 16.26
CA GLN A 134 2.93 -2.73 17.33
C GLN A 134 3.70 -1.52 16.79
N ILE A 135 4.56 -1.74 15.80
CA ILE A 135 5.37 -0.68 15.18
C ILE A 135 4.49 0.38 14.52
N LEU A 136 3.43 -0.05 13.85
CA LEU A 136 2.47 0.86 13.22
C LEU A 136 1.72 1.69 14.28
N LEU A 137 1.27 1.07 15.39
CA LEU A 137 0.62 1.78 16.49
C LEU A 137 1.54 2.80 17.15
N ASP A 138 2.81 2.46 17.37
CA ASP A 138 3.81 3.39 17.92
C ASP A 138 4.02 4.61 17.00
N ALA A 139 3.81 4.43 15.70
CA ALA A 139 3.81 5.50 14.71
C ALA A 139 2.45 6.25 14.56
N GLY A 140 1.44 5.85 15.34
CA GLY A 140 0.09 6.40 15.27
C GLY A 140 -0.70 5.95 14.04
N ILE A 141 -0.46 4.70 13.60
CA ILE A 141 -1.14 4.03 12.50
C ILE A 141 -1.90 2.82 13.06
N ASP A 142 -3.22 2.84 12.97
CA ASP A 142 -4.11 1.85 13.59
C ASP A 142 -4.89 0.98 12.57
N CYS A 143 -4.53 1.08 11.29
CA CYS A 143 -5.09 0.29 10.21
C CYS A 143 -3.99 -0.11 9.22
N ALA A 144 -4.07 -1.33 8.68
CA ALA A 144 -3.17 -1.80 7.63
C ALA A 144 -3.94 -2.50 6.51
N ALA A 145 -3.43 -2.38 5.28
CA ALA A 145 -3.90 -3.13 4.11
C ALA A 145 -2.76 -3.99 3.58
N PHE A 146 -3.06 -5.25 3.24
CA PHE A 146 -2.06 -6.23 2.82
C PHE A 146 -2.61 -7.21 1.79
N GLY A 147 -1.72 -7.66 0.88
CA GLY A 147 -2.09 -8.59 -0.20
C GLY A 147 -1.81 -10.06 0.11
N ARG A 148 -0.87 -10.37 1.01
CA ARG A 148 -0.36 -11.74 1.18
C ARG A 148 -0.32 -12.19 2.63
N GLY A 149 -0.22 -13.51 2.82
CA GLY A 149 0.12 -14.11 4.11
C GLY A 149 -1.05 -14.50 4.99
N VAL A 150 -2.29 -14.23 4.59
CA VAL A 150 -3.52 -14.70 5.26
C VAL A 150 -3.89 -16.08 4.71
N LYS A 151 -4.38 -16.98 5.55
CA LYS A 151 -4.77 -18.34 5.20
C LYS A 151 -6.18 -18.73 5.65
N PRO A 152 -6.78 -19.69 4.98
CA PRO A 152 -6.53 -20.04 3.59
C PRO A 152 -7.25 -19.03 2.70
N THR A 153 -6.68 -18.76 1.54
CA THR A 153 -7.35 -17.96 0.51
C THR A 153 -7.37 -18.71 -0.81
N GLY A 154 -8.42 -18.54 -1.60
CA GLY A 154 -8.51 -19.02 -2.96
C GLY A 154 -7.85 -18.06 -3.96
N PHE A 155 -8.05 -18.33 -5.24
CA PHE A 155 -7.55 -17.48 -6.31
C PHE A 155 -8.01 -16.02 -6.13
N ASN A 156 -7.17 -15.08 -6.47
CA ASN A 156 -7.40 -13.64 -6.24
C ASN A 156 -7.66 -13.26 -4.77
N ASN A 157 -7.09 -14.00 -3.81
CA ASN A 157 -7.34 -13.81 -2.38
C ASN A 157 -8.82 -13.95 -1.98
N GLU A 158 -9.59 -14.69 -2.75
CA GLU A 158 -10.92 -15.05 -2.31
C GLU A 158 -10.85 -15.79 -0.99
N VAL A 159 -11.55 -15.28 0.00
CA VAL A 159 -11.62 -15.88 1.33
C VAL A 159 -12.42 -17.17 1.25
N ALA A 160 -11.87 -18.32 1.70
CA ALA A 160 -12.51 -19.63 1.59
C ALA A 160 -13.11 -20.06 2.92
N GLU A 161 -14.31 -20.62 2.92
CA GLU A 161 -14.90 -21.25 4.09
C GLU A 161 -14.29 -22.64 4.29
N ASN A 162 -13.51 -22.82 5.34
CA ASN A 162 -13.07 -24.12 5.83
C ASN A 162 -12.69 -24.06 7.33
N ASP A 163 -12.51 -25.21 7.97
CA ASP A 163 -12.25 -25.31 9.41
C ASP A 163 -10.88 -24.70 9.84
N ASN A 164 -9.97 -24.49 8.89
CA ASN A 164 -8.67 -23.87 9.14
C ASN A 164 -8.65 -22.37 8.79
N PHE A 165 -9.79 -21.79 8.54
CA PHE A 165 -9.94 -20.46 8.02
C PHE A 165 -9.70 -19.39 9.08
N THR A 166 -8.91 -18.37 8.75
CA THR A 166 -8.59 -17.29 9.71
C THR A 166 -9.67 -16.22 9.75
N SER A 167 -10.30 -15.92 8.60
CA SER A 167 -11.39 -14.95 8.51
C SER A 167 -12.34 -15.29 7.36
N GLN A 168 -13.63 -15.07 7.53
CA GLN A 168 -14.61 -15.12 6.45
C GLN A 168 -14.78 -13.77 5.75
N TYR A 169 -14.15 -12.72 6.28
CA TYR A 169 -14.20 -11.34 5.76
C TYR A 169 -12.83 -10.88 5.33
N SER A 170 -12.79 -9.91 4.43
CA SER A 170 -11.59 -9.18 4.06
C SER A 170 -11.03 -8.33 5.21
N GLU A 171 -11.88 -7.90 6.12
CA GLU A 171 -11.51 -7.17 7.33
C GLU A 171 -11.31 -8.13 8.51
N MET A 172 -10.26 -7.88 9.29
CA MET A 172 -9.86 -8.68 10.45
C MET A 172 -9.02 -7.85 11.42
N PHE A 173 -8.84 -8.34 12.63
CA PHE A 173 -7.83 -7.76 13.50
C PHE A 173 -6.50 -8.47 13.33
N TRP A 174 -5.42 -7.69 13.25
CA TRP A 174 -4.06 -8.20 13.25
C TRP A 174 -3.38 -7.85 14.58
N GLU A 175 -2.92 -8.88 15.30
CA GLU A 175 -2.41 -8.79 16.65
C GLU A 175 -0.92 -9.16 16.72
N SER A 176 -0.11 -8.28 17.28
CA SER A 176 1.30 -8.51 17.59
C SER A 176 1.49 -9.41 18.80
N PRO A 177 2.71 -9.99 19.01
CA PRO A 177 3.00 -10.83 20.17
C PRO A 177 2.85 -10.16 21.53
N ASP A 178 2.92 -8.83 21.60
CA ASP A 178 2.69 -8.04 22.82
C ASP A 178 1.20 -7.78 23.13
N GLY A 179 0.30 -8.23 22.21
CA GLY A 179 -1.14 -8.00 22.30
C GLY A 179 -1.62 -6.71 21.62
N SER A 180 -0.73 -5.89 21.09
CA SER A 180 -1.09 -4.72 20.26
C SER A 180 -1.89 -5.16 19.04
N ARG A 181 -2.97 -4.43 18.73
CA ARG A 181 -3.93 -4.85 17.70
C ARG A 181 -4.33 -3.68 16.81
N ILE A 182 -4.36 -3.91 15.49
CA ILE A 182 -4.83 -2.95 14.49
C ILE A 182 -5.93 -3.58 13.63
N LEU A 183 -6.70 -2.75 12.94
CA LEU A 183 -7.61 -3.21 11.89
C LEU A 183 -6.81 -3.57 10.64
N GLY A 184 -6.92 -4.81 10.19
CA GLY A 184 -6.30 -5.32 8.98
C GLY A 184 -7.32 -5.46 7.84
N VAL A 185 -6.91 -5.13 6.63
CA VAL A 185 -7.70 -5.28 5.40
C VAL A 185 -6.91 -6.12 4.41
N LEU A 186 -7.39 -7.33 4.13
CA LEU A 186 -6.88 -8.15 3.04
C LEU A 186 -7.42 -7.60 1.71
N PHE A 187 -6.56 -7.45 0.72
CA PHE A 187 -7.00 -7.18 -0.65
C PHE A 187 -7.72 -8.41 -1.23
N ALA A 188 -8.97 -8.62 -0.81
CA ALA A 188 -9.83 -9.62 -1.40
C ALA A 188 -10.11 -9.27 -2.87
N ASN A 189 -10.05 -10.26 -3.73
CA ASN A 189 -10.04 -10.10 -5.19
C ASN A 189 -8.82 -9.34 -5.73
N TRP A 190 -7.74 -9.28 -4.95
CA TRP A 190 -6.45 -8.65 -5.25
C TRP A 190 -6.48 -7.11 -5.32
N TYR A 191 -5.30 -6.49 -5.41
CA TYR A 191 -5.17 -5.02 -5.47
C TYR A 191 -5.35 -4.44 -6.89
N ASN A 192 -5.98 -5.18 -7.79
CA ASN A 192 -6.40 -4.72 -9.12
C ASN A 192 -7.90 -4.93 -9.37
N ASN A 193 -8.66 -5.20 -8.33
CA ASN A 193 -10.09 -5.54 -8.44
C ASN A 193 -10.98 -4.40 -8.97
N GLY A 194 -10.46 -3.17 -9.00
CA GLY A 194 -11.09 -1.97 -9.56
C GLY A 194 -10.31 -1.36 -10.73
N MET A 195 -9.41 -2.13 -11.38
CA MET A 195 -8.61 -1.67 -12.51
C MET A 195 -9.46 -1.47 -13.76
N GLU A 196 -9.13 -0.45 -14.57
CA GLU A 196 -9.73 -0.21 -15.89
C GLU A 196 -11.27 -0.14 -15.84
N VAL A 197 -11.82 0.72 -14.98
CA VAL A 197 -13.26 0.94 -14.86
C VAL A 197 -13.82 1.46 -16.20
N PRO A 198 -14.76 0.76 -16.86
CA PRO A 198 -15.29 1.21 -18.13
C PRO A 198 -16.15 2.47 -17.99
N ALA A 199 -16.00 3.41 -18.92
CA ALA A 199 -16.86 4.59 -19.03
C ALA A 199 -18.07 4.34 -19.96
N GLU A 200 -18.03 3.33 -20.84
CA GLU A 200 -19.11 2.97 -21.71
C GLU A 200 -20.21 2.22 -20.90
N PRO A 201 -21.51 2.61 -21.00
CA PRO A 201 -22.55 2.11 -20.10
C PRO A 201 -22.79 0.58 -20.11
N GLU A 202 -22.73 -0.07 -21.26
CA GLU A 202 -22.98 -1.53 -21.34
C GLU A 202 -21.83 -2.33 -20.73
N GLU A 203 -20.59 -1.91 -21.00
CA GLU A 203 -19.37 -2.48 -20.43
C GLU A 203 -19.31 -2.21 -18.92
N ALA A 204 -19.62 -0.99 -18.50
CA ALA A 204 -19.65 -0.58 -17.09
C ALA A 204 -20.68 -1.39 -16.28
N ARG A 205 -21.86 -1.66 -16.85
CA ARG A 205 -22.88 -2.48 -16.18
C ARG A 205 -22.35 -3.88 -15.89
N LYS A 206 -21.83 -4.56 -16.90
CA LYS A 206 -21.29 -5.92 -16.75
C LYS A 206 -20.12 -5.95 -15.76
N TYR A 207 -19.23 -4.98 -15.88
CA TYR A 207 -18.05 -4.85 -15.01
C TYR A 207 -18.50 -4.71 -13.54
N TRP A 208 -19.37 -3.77 -13.23
CA TRP A 208 -19.77 -3.49 -11.86
C TRP A 208 -20.68 -4.58 -11.27
N GLU A 209 -21.51 -5.25 -12.06
CA GLU A 209 -22.27 -6.43 -11.59
C GLU A 209 -21.33 -7.51 -11.04
N GLU A 210 -20.24 -7.81 -11.75
CA GLU A 210 -19.22 -8.77 -11.31
C GLU A 210 -18.43 -8.26 -10.08
N LYS A 211 -17.88 -7.04 -10.17
CA LYS A 211 -17.01 -6.49 -9.13
C LYS A 211 -17.75 -6.26 -7.81
N LEU A 212 -18.97 -5.72 -7.86
CA LEU A 212 -19.79 -5.52 -6.66
C LEU A 212 -20.14 -6.86 -6.00
N ALA A 213 -20.55 -7.88 -6.79
CA ALA A 213 -20.85 -9.20 -6.25
C ALA A 213 -19.63 -9.82 -5.55
N GLY A 214 -18.45 -9.72 -6.18
CA GLY A 214 -17.18 -10.20 -5.60
C GLY A 214 -16.82 -9.50 -4.29
N ALA A 215 -16.92 -8.17 -4.24
CA ALA A 215 -16.60 -7.42 -3.04
C ALA A 215 -17.60 -7.65 -1.91
N MET A 216 -18.92 -7.67 -2.22
CA MET A 216 -19.97 -7.90 -1.24
C MET A 216 -19.89 -9.27 -0.56
N LYS A 217 -19.31 -10.26 -1.25
CA LYS A 217 -19.14 -11.62 -0.71
C LYS A 217 -18.25 -11.63 0.54
N PHE A 218 -17.26 -10.75 0.60
CA PHE A 218 -16.22 -10.77 1.64
C PHE A 218 -16.22 -9.55 2.57
N ALA A 219 -16.92 -8.48 2.24
CA ALA A 219 -16.97 -7.30 3.08
C ALA A 219 -17.74 -7.52 4.37
N SER A 220 -17.19 -7.12 5.50
CA SER A 220 -17.86 -7.17 6.81
C SER A 220 -18.80 -5.97 7.05
N THR A 221 -18.68 -4.92 6.24
CA THR A 221 -19.42 -3.66 6.35
C THR A 221 -20.14 -3.30 5.06
N ASP A 222 -20.79 -2.13 5.03
CA ASP A 222 -21.35 -1.57 3.79
C ASP A 222 -20.31 -0.82 2.93
N HIS A 223 -19.05 -0.74 3.37
CA HIS A 223 -17.93 -0.12 2.65
C HIS A 223 -17.17 -1.18 1.83
N LEU A 224 -17.19 -1.04 0.52
CA LEU A 224 -16.55 -1.96 -0.44
C LEU A 224 -15.28 -1.31 -1.00
N LEU A 225 -14.17 -2.06 -1.04
CA LEU A 225 -12.88 -1.58 -1.56
C LEU A 225 -12.66 -2.02 -3.00
N PHE A 226 -12.36 -1.06 -3.85
CA PHE A 226 -11.95 -1.28 -5.24
C PHE A 226 -10.64 -0.57 -5.52
N MET A 227 -9.62 -1.34 -5.85
CA MET A 227 -8.27 -0.84 -6.15
C MET A 227 -8.14 -0.57 -7.65
N ASN A 228 -8.13 0.73 -8.02
CA ASN A 228 -8.03 1.18 -9.40
C ASN A 228 -6.57 1.38 -9.80
N GLY A 229 -5.94 0.29 -10.18
CA GLY A 229 -4.54 0.21 -10.57
C GLY A 229 -4.01 -1.21 -10.48
N CYS A 230 -2.75 -1.39 -10.80
CA CYS A 230 -1.97 -2.64 -10.71
C CYS A 230 -0.48 -2.31 -10.76
N ASP A 231 0.38 -3.34 -10.95
CA ASP A 231 1.83 -3.21 -11.10
C ASP A 231 2.17 -2.35 -12.33
N HIS A 232 2.89 -1.25 -12.09
CA HIS A 232 3.31 -0.30 -13.15
C HIS A 232 2.17 0.19 -14.06
N GLN A 233 0.93 0.11 -13.59
CA GLN A 233 -0.25 0.51 -14.33
C GLN A 233 -0.30 2.04 -14.47
N PRO A 234 -0.48 2.59 -15.69
CA PRO A 234 -0.69 4.02 -15.87
C PRO A 234 -1.99 4.48 -15.21
N VAL A 235 -2.03 5.76 -14.80
CA VAL A 235 -3.24 6.36 -14.25
C VAL A 235 -4.40 6.29 -15.24
N GLN A 236 -5.57 5.90 -14.76
CA GLN A 236 -6.80 5.94 -15.55
C GLN A 236 -7.33 7.37 -15.62
N THR A 237 -7.14 8.04 -16.75
CA THR A 237 -7.41 9.47 -16.91
C THR A 237 -8.89 9.83 -17.07
N ASP A 238 -9.73 8.86 -17.38
CA ASP A 238 -11.19 9.00 -17.55
C ASP A 238 -12.00 8.44 -16.36
N LEU A 239 -11.32 8.15 -15.24
CA LEU A 239 -11.97 7.54 -14.08
C LEU A 239 -13.16 8.37 -13.56
N SER A 240 -13.06 9.68 -13.53
CA SER A 240 -14.15 10.55 -13.08
C SER A 240 -15.42 10.33 -13.92
N GLN A 241 -15.28 10.24 -15.24
CA GLN A 241 -16.39 9.93 -16.14
C GLN A 241 -16.92 8.51 -15.93
N ALA A 242 -16.03 7.53 -15.76
CA ALA A 242 -16.41 6.14 -15.52
C ALA A 242 -17.22 5.98 -14.21
N LEU A 243 -16.85 6.71 -13.14
CA LEU A 243 -17.61 6.70 -11.88
C LEU A 243 -18.96 7.42 -11.97
N MET A 244 -19.06 8.45 -12.80
CA MET A 244 -20.37 9.08 -13.10
C MET A 244 -21.29 8.07 -13.78
N THR A 245 -20.84 7.38 -14.83
CA THR A 245 -21.58 6.30 -15.50
C THR A 245 -22.01 5.20 -14.51
N ALA A 246 -21.09 4.76 -13.65
CA ALA A 246 -21.40 3.76 -12.63
C ALA A 246 -22.53 4.23 -11.68
N SER A 247 -22.47 5.49 -11.25
CA SER A 247 -23.48 6.08 -10.35
C SER A 247 -24.87 6.17 -10.98
N GLU A 248 -24.94 6.44 -12.28
CA GLU A 248 -26.19 6.44 -13.03
C GLU A 248 -26.79 5.04 -13.20
N LEU A 249 -25.93 4.04 -13.42
CA LEU A 249 -26.33 2.64 -13.63
C LEU A 249 -26.78 1.93 -12.34
N PHE A 250 -26.18 2.30 -11.20
CA PHE A 250 -26.39 1.65 -9.90
C PHE A 250 -26.80 2.68 -8.82
N PRO A 251 -28.03 3.22 -8.87
CA PRO A 251 -28.47 4.29 -7.98
C PRO A 251 -28.55 3.87 -6.50
N ASP A 252 -28.51 2.57 -6.22
CA ASP A 252 -28.49 2.01 -4.86
C ASP A 252 -27.08 1.87 -4.28
N ILE A 253 -26.05 2.14 -5.06
CA ILE A 253 -24.64 2.14 -4.65
C ILE A 253 -24.12 3.58 -4.70
N THR A 254 -23.34 4.00 -3.70
CA THR A 254 -22.62 5.28 -3.72
C THR A 254 -21.19 5.02 -4.16
N PHE A 255 -20.82 5.44 -5.37
CA PHE A 255 -19.45 5.36 -5.85
C PHE A 255 -18.65 6.58 -5.40
N ILE A 256 -17.49 6.36 -4.81
CA ILE A 256 -16.63 7.39 -4.24
C ILE A 256 -15.22 7.19 -4.79
N HIS A 257 -14.69 8.19 -5.48
CA HIS A 257 -13.25 8.25 -5.73
C HIS A 257 -12.57 8.60 -4.40
N SER A 258 -12.09 7.58 -3.70
CA SER A 258 -11.76 7.59 -2.28
C SER A 258 -10.24 7.49 -2.07
N ASN A 259 -9.84 7.42 -0.80
CA ASN A 259 -8.48 7.19 -0.35
C ASN A 259 -8.50 6.24 0.87
N PHE A 260 -7.34 5.66 1.21
CA PHE A 260 -7.25 4.71 2.32
C PHE A 260 -7.57 5.34 3.68
N MET A 261 -7.28 6.63 3.90
CA MET A 261 -7.55 7.27 5.18
C MET A 261 -9.05 7.34 5.47
N ASP A 262 -9.84 7.72 4.47
CA ASP A 262 -11.30 7.77 4.59
C ASP A 262 -11.91 6.37 4.65
N TYR A 263 -11.45 5.45 3.82
CA TYR A 263 -11.90 4.05 3.85
C TYR A 263 -11.67 3.40 5.22
N CYS A 264 -10.44 3.48 5.75
CA CYS A 264 -10.12 2.92 7.07
C CYS A 264 -10.90 3.60 8.20
N ARG A 265 -11.16 4.91 8.10
CA ARG A 265 -12.02 5.62 9.07
C ARG A 265 -13.43 5.04 9.07
N CYS A 266 -14.04 4.87 7.91
CA CYS A 266 -15.38 4.27 7.77
C CYS A 266 -15.41 2.83 8.33
N LEU A 267 -14.41 2.02 8.02
CA LEU A 267 -14.31 0.66 8.57
C LEU A 267 -14.21 0.66 10.10
N LYS A 268 -13.43 1.56 10.70
CA LYS A 268 -13.30 1.65 12.16
C LYS A 268 -14.61 2.08 12.84
N GLU A 269 -15.44 2.84 12.17
CA GLU A 269 -16.74 3.27 12.68
C GLU A 269 -17.82 2.16 12.56
N GLU A 270 -17.68 1.26 11.58
CA GLU A 270 -18.74 0.30 11.23
C GLU A 270 -18.33 -1.19 11.32
N HIS A 271 -17.06 -1.51 11.66
CA HIS A 271 -16.63 -2.91 11.73
C HIS A 271 -17.43 -3.72 12.76
N LYS A 272 -17.54 -5.01 12.51
CA LYS A 272 -18.13 -5.95 13.46
C LYS A 272 -17.20 -6.16 14.64
N GLU A 273 -17.76 -6.32 15.84
CA GLU A 273 -16.99 -6.59 17.06
C GLU A 273 -16.34 -7.99 17.06
N ASP A 274 -16.93 -8.94 16.35
CA ASP A 274 -16.55 -10.35 16.28
C ASP A 274 -15.65 -10.69 15.08
N LEU A 275 -14.96 -9.70 14.48
CA LEU A 275 -13.98 -9.96 13.44
C LEU A 275 -12.91 -10.94 13.92
N ALA A 276 -12.48 -11.81 13.00
CA ALA A 276 -11.39 -12.76 13.26
C ALA A 276 -10.11 -12.03 13.67
N VAL A 277 -9.30 -12.67 14.53
CA VAL A 277 -8.00 -12.14 14.98
C VAL A 277 -6.89 -13.01 14.42
N ILE A 278 -6.10 -12.44 13.53
CA ILE A 278 -4.85 -13.04 13.06
C ILE A 278 -3.73 -12.64 14.01
N LYS A 279 -2.99 -13.62 14.52
CA LYS A 279 -1.91 -13.39 15.49
C LYS A 279 -0.55 -13.63 14.88
N GLY A 280 0.33 -12.65 15.09
CA GLY A 280 1.73 -12.77 14.70
C GLY A 280 1.96 -12.56 13.19
N GLU A 281 2.78 -13.42 12.61
CA GLU A 281 3.30 -13.26 11.24
C GLU A 281 2.25 -13.52 10.15
N LEU A 282 2.17 -12.64 9.15
CA LEU A 282 1.43 -12.91 7.93
C LEU A 282 2.34 -13.65 6.94
N ARG A 283 2.38 -14.96 7.01
CA ARG A 283 3.35 -15.82 6.31
C ARG A 283 2.77 -17.06 5.67
N SER A 284 1.45 -17.15 5.58
CA SER A 284 0.82 -18.37 5.07
C SER A 284 1.15 -18.64 3.60
N GLN A 285 1.42 -19.90 3.32
CA GLN A 285 1.48 -20.48 1.97
C GLN A 285 0.23 -21.32 1.65
N GLU A 286 -0.77 -21.32 2.54
CA GLU A 286 -2.00 -22.10 2.40
C GLU A 286 -3.03 -21.31 1.59
N THR A 287 -2.78 -21.19 0.29
CA THR A 287 -3.64 -20.45 -0.66
C THR A 287 -3.51 -21.05 -2.05
N ASP A 288 -4.56 -21.00 -2.83
CA ASP A 288 -4.57 -21.39 -4.26
C ASP A 288 -4.22 -20.20 -5.19
N GLY A 289 -3.84 -19.07 -4.65
CA GLY A 289 -3.57 -17.85 -5.40
C GLY A 289 -2.25 -17.20 -5.02
N TRP A 290 -2.34 -16.05 -4.37
CA TRP A 290 -1.19 -15.17 -4.12
C TRP A 290 -0.44 -15.58 -2.84
N TYR A 291 0.52 -16.50 -3.00
CA TYR A 291 1.39 -16.98 -1.93
C TYR A 291 2.29 -15.87 -1.38
N THR A 292 2.90 -16.12 -0.21
CA THR A 292 3.94 -15.23 0.33
C THR A 292 5.28 -15.35 -0.39
N LEU A 293 5.42 -16.29 -1.34
CA LEU A 293 6.62 -16.52 -2.13
C LEU A 293 7.90 -16.68 -1.27
N ALA A 294 7.76 -17.26 -0.08
CA ALA A 294 8.84 -17.40 0.91
C ALA A 294 10.11 -18.04 0.35
N ASN A 295 10.00 -18.86 -0.70
CA ASN A 295 11.14 -19.52 -1.37
C ASN A 295 12.09 -18.52 -2.05
N THR A 296 11.66 -17.31 -2.37
CA THR A 296 12.51 -16.26 -2.93
C THR A 296 13.63 -15.86 -1.98
N ALA A 297 13.45 -16.07 -0.66
CA ALA A 297 14.48 -15.82 0.33
C ALA A 297 15.76 -16.63 0.08
N SER A 298 15.67 -17.83 -0.51
CA SER A 298 16.83 -18.67 -0.85
C SER A 298 17.51 -18.31 -2.17
N ALA A 299 16.90 -17.49 -3.02
CA ALA A 299 17.50 -17.06 -4.28
C ALA A 299 18.60 -16.01 -4.02
N ARG A 300 19.71 -16.08 -4.78
CA ARG A 300 20.82 -15.11 -4.70
C ARG A 300 21.25 -14.80 -3.26
N ILE A 301 21.42 -15.84 -2.46
CA ILE A 301 21.68 -15.75 -1.01
C ILE A 301 22.88 -14.88 -0.66
N TYR A 302 23.90 -14.81 -1.52
CA TYR A 302 25.08 -13.97 -1.32
C TYR A 302 24.76 -12.48 -1.24
N LEU A 303 23.77 -11.98 -2.02
CA LEU A 303 23.34 -10.60 -1.95
C LEU A 303 22.65 -10.31 -0.61
N LYS A 304 21.78 -11.21 -0.17
CA LYS A 304 21.07 -11.10 1.11
C LYS A 304 22.03 -11.15 2.30
N GLN A 305 23.04 -12.05 2.23
CA GLN A 305 24.11 -12.10 3.24
C GLN A 305 24.96 -10.81 3.26
N MET A 306 25.23 -10.22 2.10
CA MET A 306 25.97 -8.96 2.02
C MET A 306 25.14 -7.81 2.60
N ASN A 307 23.83 -7.75 2.27
CA ASN A 307 22.93 -6.78 2.85
C ASN A 307 22.90 -6.88 4.39
N ALA A 308 22.71 -8.07 4.93
CA ALA A 308 22.71 -8.30 6.39
C ALA A 308 24.04 -7.89 7.06
N ARG A 309 25.19 -8.08 6.39
CA ARG A 309 26.49 -7.61 6.88
C ARG A 309 26.59 -6.08 6.87
N CYS A 310 26.07 -5.42 5.83
CA CYS A 310 26.03 -3.95 5.76
C CYS A 310 25.14 -3.39 6.88
N GLU A 311 23.96 -3.92 7.07
CA GLU A 311 23.05 -3.53 8.16
C GLU A 311 23.73 -3.69 9.53
N ALA A 312 24.37 -4.83 9.80
CA ALA A 312 25.08 -5.08 11.04
C ALA A 312 26.26 -4.10 11.27
N LEU A 313 26.94 -3.71 10.20
CA LEU A 313 28.01 -2.70 10.27
C LEU A 313 27.45 -1.31 10.62
N PHE A 314 26.37 -0.90 10.00
CA PHE A 314 25.73 0.39 10.31
C PHE A 314 25.28 0.46 11.77
N VAL A 315 24.56 -0.56 12.24
CA VAL A 315 24.06 -0.60 13.63
C VAL A 315 25.23 -0.66 14.64
N ARG A 316 26.28 -1.45 14.38
CA ARG A 316 27.35 -1.67 15.37
C ARG A 316 28.46 -0.61 15.34
N ALA A 317 28.78 -0.09 14.17
CA ALA A 317 29.94 0.78 14.00
C ALA A 317 29.58 2.26 13.86
N ALA A 318 28.43 2.59 13.26
CA ALA A 318 28.04 3.97 13.03
C ALA A 318 27.19 4.55 14.17
N GLU A 319 26.32 3.76 14.79
CA GLU A 319 25.42 4.25 15.85
C GLU A 319 26.11 4.60 17.17
N PRO A 320 26.98 3.76 17.76
CA PRO A 320 27.56 4.07 19.06
C PRO A 320 28.33 5.40 19.15
N PRO A 321 29.21 5.76 18.19
CA PRO A 321 29.86 7.07 18.16
C PRO A 321 28.87 8.22 18.01
N TRP A 322 27.75 7.95 17.39
CA TRP A 322 26.70 8.89 17.05
C TRP A 322 25.85 9.28 18.26
N LEU A 323 25.42 8.29 19.05
CA LEU A 323 24.73 8.51 20.33
C LEU A 323 25.58 9.33 21.31
N MET A 324 26.90 9.19 21.24
CA MET A 324 27.84 9.92 22.11
C MET A 324 28.05 11.37 21.70
N ASN A 325 27.90 11.74 20.43
CA ASN A 325 28.23 13.05 19.89
C ASN A 325 27.01 13.96 19.60
N GLY A 326 25.79 13.50 19.79
CA GLY A 326 24.57 14.31 19.61
C GLY A 326 24.23 14.73 18.16
N GLU A 327 25.02 14.28 17.19
CA GLU A 327 24.85 14.65 15.78
C GLU A 327 23.92 13.70 15.03
N ARG A 328 22.62 13.78 15.26
CA ARG A 328 21.60 12.90 14.63
C ARG A 328 21.50 12.97 13.09
N ASN A 329 22.15 13.93 12.45
CA ASN A 329 21.96 14.18 11.01
C ASN A 329 22.81 13.33 10.05
N THR A 330 23.93 12.76 10.50
CA THR A 330 24.91 12.11 9.60
C THR A 330 24.49 10.69 9.17
N LEU A 331 23.88 9.91 10.04
CA LEU A 331 23.39 8.55 9.71
C LEU A 331 22.20 8.59 8.75
N MET A 332 21.36 9.61 8.84
CA MET A 332 20.22 9.78 7.94
C MET A 332 20.63 10.04 6.48
N ILE A 333 21.85 10.49 6.23
CA ILE A 333 22.38 10.71 4.88
C ILE A 333 22.96 9.42 4.29
N CYS A 334 23.50 8.53 5.11
CA CYS A 334 24.13 7.29 4.64
C CYS A 334 23.11 6.14 4.40
N TRP A 335 22.04 6.07 5.19
CA TRP A 335 21.07 4.98 5.12
C TRP A 335 20.22 4.97 3.85
N PRO A 336 19.68 6.10 3.37
CA PRO A 336 18.96 6.14 2.10
C PRO A 336 19.84 5.84 0.88
N THR A 337 21.15 6.15 0.97
CA THR A 337 22.08 5.91 -0.16
C THR A 337 22.59 4.48 -0.24
N ALA A 338 22.59 3.73 0.87
CA ALA A 338 22.98 2.31 0.87
C ALA A 338 21.90 1.42 0.20
N GLY A 339 20.63 1.82 0.27
CA GLY A 339 19.52 1.16 -0.45
C GLY A 339 19.36 1.58 -1.92
N LYS A 340 20.13 2.57 -2.37
CA LYS A 340 20.10 3.08 -3.76
C LYS A 340 21.08 2.37 -4.72
N ARG A 341 21.80 1.31 -4.28
CA ARG A 341 22.75 0.59 -5.14
C ARG A 341 22.39 -0.88 -5.27
#